data_fc17b30fcfa82b3dd0dc795b4494434e
#
_entry.id   fc17b30fcfa82b3dd0dc795b4494434e
#
_cell.length_a   1.000
_cell.length_b   1.000
_cell.length_c   1.000
_cell.angle_alpha   90.00
_cell.angle_beta   90.00
_cell.angle_gamma   90.00
#
_symmetry.space_group_name_H-M   'P 1'
#
loop_
_entity.id
_entity.type
_entity.pdbx_description
1 polymer ?
#
loop_
_entity_poly.entity_id
_entity_poly.type
_entity_poly.pdbx_seq_one_letter_code
_entity_poly.pdbx_strand_id
1 'polypeptide(L)'
;MDKLKFLVVSFALVLGLLCTPNTNAMELTAYTHTGSVMANGEYPYVGAVASNDFALGTVLNINGYNYVVADRMAPGIHGVVDIFVDSYDEAIKFGRQYGEVYVVA
;
A
#
# COMPACT_ATOMS: atom_id res chain seq x y z
N MET A 1 27.14 -10.26 -24.91
CA MET A 1 26.47 -10.68 -24.94
C MET A 1 26.35 -11.09 -25.15
N ASP A 2 26.18 -10.29 -24.66
CA ASP A 2 25.46 -10.38 -24.55
C ASP A 2 25.48 -10.31 -24.55
N LYS A 3 25.61 -9.95 -24.58
CA LYS A 3 25.09 -9.89 -24.42
C LYS A 3 24.83 -9.92 -24.35
N LEU A 4 25.25 -9.37 -24.18
CA LEU A 4 24.41 -9.29 -23.83
C LEU A 4 24.32 -9.33 -23.68
N LYS A 5 24.47 -8.98 -23.51
CA LYS A 5 23.86 -9.02 -23.22
C LYS A 5 23.54 -9.07 -22.97
N PHE A 6 23.76 -8.53 -22.70
CA PHE A 6 22.84 -8.46 -22.20
C PHE A 6 22.62 -8.28 -21.88
N LEU A 7 23.27 -7.70 -21.92
CA LEU A 7 22.43 -7.61 -21.55
C LEU A 7 22.16 -7.50 -21.24
N VAL A 8 22.62 -7.05 -21.14
CA VAL A 8 21.74 -7.07 -20.87
C VAL A 8 21.52 -6.92 -20.54
N VAL A 9 21.87 -6.37 -20.32
CA VAL A 9 21.05 -6.45 -20.05
C VAL A 9 20.89 -6.25 -19.74
N SER A 10 21.10 -5.72 -19.55
CA SER A 10 20.30 -5.78 -19.29
C SER A 10 20.24 -5.60 -19.02
N PHE A 11 20.23 -5.08 -18.73
CA PHE A 11 19.40 -5.02 -18.45
C PHE A 11 18.98 -4.87 -18.17
N ALA A 12 19.78 -4.42 -18.02
CA ALA A 12 18.89 -4.58 -17.90
C ALA A 12 18.63 -4.52 -17.77
N LEU A 13 18.94 -4.01 -17.63
CA LEU A 13 18.11 -4.19 -17.59
C LEU A 13 17.75 -4.14 -17.40
N VAL A 14 17.87 -3.79 -17.03
CA VAL A 14 17.07 -4.09 -17.02
C VAL A 14 16.73 -4.01 -16.93
N LEU A 15 17.07 -3.58 -16.64
CA LEU A 15 16.37 -3.86 -16.73
C LEU A 15 15.90 -3.85 -16.68
N GLY A 16 16.16 -3.47 -16.46
CA GLY A 16 15.44 -3.87 -16.54
C GLY A 16 15.19 -3.75 -16.31
N LEU A 17 15.49 -3.48 -15.93
CA LEU A 17 15.03 -3.63 -15.92
C LEU A 17 14.81 -3.38 -15.72
N LEU A 18 14.92 -3.14 -15.58
CA LEU A 18 14.46 -3.00 -15.38
C LEU A 18 14.13 -2.61 -14.88
N CYS A 19 14.51 -2.32 -14.70
CA CYS A 19 14.02 -2.06 -14.02
C CYS A 19 13.24 -1.51 -13.77
N THR A 20 12.73 -2.06 -13.85
CA THR A 20 11.77 -1.03 -13.64
C THR A 20 11.81 -0.52 -12.23
N PRO A 21 11.65 0.76 -12.07
CA PRO A 21 11.48 1.29 -10.74
C PRO A 21 10.31 0.61 -10.08
N ASN A 22 10.39 0.35 -8.82
CA ASN A 22 9.29 -0.23 -8.09
C ASN A 22 8.20 0.81 -7.91
N THR A 23 7.21 0.78 -8.82
CA THR A 23 6.11 1.74 -8.82
C THR A 23 5.05 1.41 -7.78
N ASN A 24 5.15 0.25 -7.11
CA ASN A 24 4.18 -0.17 -6.12
C ASN A 24 4.61 0.14 -4.69
N ALA A 25 5.80 0.70 -4.50
CA ALA A 25 6.28 1.04 -3.16
C ALA A 25 5.49 2.24 -2.65
N MET A 26 4.92 2.10 -1.46
CA MET A 26 4.12 3.14 -0.83
C MET A 26 4.51 3.27 0.63
N GLU A 27 4.22 4.41 1.20
CA GLU A 27 4.37 4.60 2.61
C GLU A 27 3.20 3.93 3.32
N LEU A 28 3.51 3.16 4.35
CA LEU A 28 2.51 2.45 5.13
C LEU A 28 2.48 3.03 6.53
N THR A 29 1.31 3.42 6.98
CA THR A 29 1.07 3.90 8.33
C THR A 29 -0.04 3.08 8.95
N ALA A 30 -0.34 3.31 10.22
CA ALA A 30 -1.39 2.58 10.90
C ALA A 30 -2.24 3.53 11.72
N TYR A 31 -3.54 3.23 11.81
CA TYR A 31 -4.45 3.98 12.66
C TYR A 31 -5.36 2.99 13.39
N THR A 32 -6.06 3.48 14.39
CA THR A 32 -6.97 2.65 15.16
C THR A 32 -8.33 3.32 15.32
N HIS A 33 -9.13 2.89 16.26
CA HIS A 33 -10.50 3.35 16.43
C HIS A 33 -10.56 4.87 16.56
N THR A 34 -11.39 5.49 15.71
CA THR A 34 -11.54 6.95 15.68
C THR A 34 -12.84 7.40 16.31
N GLY A 35 -13.77 6.46 16.56
CA GLY A 35 -15.11 6.82 17.01
C GLY A 35 -16.04 7.23 15.89
N SER A 36 -15.58 7.18 14.64
CA SER A 36 -16.33 7.59 13.46
C SER A 36 -16.36 6.50 12.44
N VAL A 37 -17.33 6.57 11.52
CA VAL A 37 -17.38 5.63 10.38
C VAL A 37 -16.35 6.02 9.35
N MET A 38 -15.96 5.04 8.56
CA MET A 38 -15.08 5.23 7.40
C MET A 38 -15.89 5.83 6.24
N ALA A 39 -15.18 6.17 5.17
CA ALA A 39 -15.79 6.74 3.98
C ALA A 39 -16.84 5.81 3.37
N ASN A 40 -16.74 4.51 3.56
CA ASN A 40 -17.72 3.55 3.06
C ASN A 40 -18.95 3.42 3.97
N GLY A 41 -19.01 4.14 5.08
CA GLY A 41 -20.14 4.13 6.00
C GLY A 41 -20.04 3.12 7.13
N GLU A 42 -19.01 2.30 7.16
CA GLU A 42 -18.83 1.29 8.20
C GLU A 42 -17.83 1.78 9.25
N TYR A 43 -17.95 1.25 10.46
CA TYR A 43 -16.90 1.49 11.46
C TYR A 43 -15.64 0.75 11.08
N PRO A 44 -14.45 1.28 11.44
CA PRO A 44 -13.19 0.63 11.09
C PRO A 44 -13.09 -0.79 11.63
N TYR A 45 -12.44 -1.65 10.85
CA TYR A 45 -12.25 -3.05 11.20
C TYR A 45 -10.89 -3.53 10.67
N VAL A 46 -10.38 -4.61 11.27
CA VAL A 46 -9.15 -5.23 10.81
C VAL A 46 -9.34 -5.75 9.39
N GLY A 47 -8.47 -5.35 8.48
CA GLY A 47 -8.59 -5.66 7.05
C GLY A 47 -8.97 -4.45 6.22
N ALA A 48 -9.30 -3.33 6.86
CA ALA A 48 -9.61 -2.08 6.16
C ALA A 48 -8.38 -1.19 6.10
N VAL A 49 -8.26 -0.45 5.00
CA VAL A 49 -7.22 0.57 4.85
C VAL A 49 -7.84 1.84 4.30
N ALA A 50 -7.17 2.96 4.58
CA ALA A 50 -7.50 4.26 4.02
C ALA A 50 -6.49 4.61 2.94
N SER A 51 -6.97 5.13 1.83
CA SER A 51 -6.11 5.57 0.73
C SER A 51 -6.86 6.57 -0.14
N ASN A 52 -6.12 7.53 -0.68
CA ASN A 52 -6.65 8.45 -1.69
C ASN A 52 -6.27 8.03 -3.10
N ASP A 53 -5.50 6.96 -3.25
CA ASP A 53 -4.94 6.56 -4.54
C ASP A 53 -5.71 5.43 -5.22
N PHE A 54 -6.65 4.79 -4.50
CA PHE A 54 -7.42 3.67 -5.04
C PHE A 54 -8.90 3.88 -4.75
N ALA A 55 -9.76 3.37 -5.62
CA ALA A 55 -11.20 3.47 -5.42
C ALA A 55 -11.62 2.67 -4.18
N LEU A 56 -12.67 3.10 -3.52
CA LEU A 56 -13.28 2.32 -2.43
C LEU A 56 -13.69 0.95 -2.97
N GLY A 57 -13.40 -0.09 -2.19
CA GLY A 57 -13.68 -1.46 -2.59
C GLY A 57 -12.52 -2.17 -3.26
N THR A 58 -11.48 -1.44 -3.64
CA THR A 58 -10.27 -2.06 -4.21
C THR A 58 -9.64 -2.98 -3.17
N VAL A 59 -9.24 -4.17 -3.60
CA VAL A 59 -8.53 -5.10 -2.74
C VAL A 59 -7.04 -4.97 -3.02
N LEU A 60 -6.28 -4.71 -1.99
CA LEU A 60 -4.83 -4.55 -2.06
C LEU A 60 -4.15 -5.69 -1.32
N ASN A 61 -3.05 -6.18 -1.87
CA ASN A 61 -2.18 -7.11 -1.16
C ASN A 61 -0.97 -6.34 -0.65
N ILE A 62 -0.75 -6.41 0.66
CA ILE A 62 0.34 -5.72 1.34
C ILE A 62 1.01 -6.73 2.26
N ASN A 63 2.29 -7.02 2.02
CA ASN A 63 3.06 -7.96 2.84
C ASN A 63 2.40 -9.34 2.92
N GLY A 64 1.74 -9.76 1.84
CA GLY A 64 1.11 -11.08 1.78
C GLY A 64 -0.32 -11.15 2.30
N TYR A 65 -0.87 -10.06 2.81
CA TYR A 65 -2.24 -10.01 3.33
C TYR A 65 -3.11 -9.13 2.43
N ASN A 66 -4.37 -9.50 2.31
CA ASN A 66 -5.33 -8.72 1.52
C ASN A 66 -6.09 -7.76 2.41
N TYR A 67 -6.24 -6.54 1.91
CA TYR A 67 -6.96 -5.45 2.59
C TYR A 67 -7.94 -4.83 1.62
N VAL A 68 -9.00 -4.22 2.16
CA VAL A 68 -9.99 -3.51 1.34
C VAL A 68 -9.84 -2.01 1.59
N VAL A 69 -9.79 -1.24 0.51
CA VAL A 69 -9.82 0.21 0.62
C VAL A 69 -11.24 0.60 1.01
N ALA A 70 -11.41 1.05 2.25
CA ALA A 70 -12.72 1.35 2.82
C ALA A 70 -12.81 2.79 3.31
N ASP A 71 -11.72 3.52 3.31
CA ASP A 71 -11.67 4.86 3.86
C ASP A 71 -10.79 5.76 3.03
N ARG A 72 -10.88 7.05 3.31
CA ARG A 72 -10.08 8.09 2.67
C ARG A 72 -9.20 8.78 3.69
N MET A 73 -8.08 9.30 3.22
CA MET A 73 -7.20 10.14 4.00
C MET A 73 -7.55 11.61 3.75
N ALA A 74 -6.90 12.50 4.46
CA ALA A 74 -7.11 13.94 4.24
C ALA A 74 -6.84 14.29 2.77
N PRO A 75 -7.56 15.27 2.22
CA PRO A 75 -7.36 15.65 0.81
C PRO A 75 -5.90 16.02 0.55
N GLY A 76 -5.41 15.58 -0.61
CA GLY A 76 -4.05 15.89 -1.05
C GLY A 76 -2.98 14.90 -0.58
N ILE A 77 -3.31 13.92 0.25
CA ILE A 77 -2.35 12.91 0.69
C ILE A 77 -2.35 11.78 -0.33
N HIS A 78 -1.18 11.54 -0.92
CA HIS A 78 -0.99 10.50 -1.92
C HIS A 78 0.28 9.70 -1.60
N GLY A 79 0.33 8.48 -2.13
CA GLY A 79 1.48 7.60 -1.92
C GLY A 79 1.51 6.93 -0.56
N VAL A 80 0.40 6.98 0.18
CA VAL A 80 0.30 6.46 1.53
C VAL A 80 -0.90 5.53 1.63
N VAL A 81 -0.73 4.40 2.31
CA VAL A 81 -1.84 3.53 2.71
C VAL A 81 -1.83 3.46 4.23
N ASP A 82 -2.95 3.80 4.84
CA ASP A 82 -3.10 3.86 6.29
C ASP A 82 -3.90 2.64 6.74
N ILE A 83 -3.25 1.74 7.45
CA ILE A 83 -3.80 0.42 7.76
C ILE A 83 -4.47 0.46 9.13
N PHE A 84 -5.72 0.01 9.19
CA PHE A 84 -6.41 -0.07 10.48
C PHE A 84 -5.83 -1.21 11.31
N VAL A 85 -5.50 -0.92 12.56
CA VAL A 85 -5.09 -1.90 13.57
C VAL A 85 -5.98 -1.75 14.79
N ASP A 86 -6.09 -2.81 15.58
CA ASP A 86 -7.15 -2.92 16.59
C ASP A 86 -6.83 -2.18 17.89
N SER A 87 -5.61 -1.70 18.06
CA SER A 87 -5.24 -1.00 19.29
C SER A 87 -4.24 0.12 19.01
N TYR A 88 -4.20 1.06 19.94
CA TYR A 88 -3.24 2.16 19.89
C TYR A 88 -1.81 1.63 19.96
N ASP A 89 -1.57 0.62 20.80
CA ASP A 89 -0.22 0.04 20.93
C ASP A 89 0.24 -0.57 19.61
N GLU A 90 -0.65 -1.25 18.88
CA GLU A 90 -0.31 -1.81 17.59
C GLU A 90 0.03 -0.70 16.58
N ALA A 91 -0.73 0.39 16.62
CA ALA A 91 -0.48 1.51 15.71
C ALA A 91 0.90 2.13 15.99
N ILE A 92 1.23 2.31 17.26
CA ILE A 92 2.53 2.88 17.63
C ILE A 92 3.67 1.96 17.22
N LYS A 93 3.51 0.65 17.44
CA LYS A 93 4.54 -0.32 17.07
C LYS A 93 4.71 -0.43 15.56
N PHE A 94 3.63 -0.30 14.82
CA PHE A 94 3.71 -0.33 13.36
C PHE A 94 4.52 0.84 12.84
N GLY A 95 4.29 2.03 13.41
CA GLY A 95 5.01 3.24 13.05
C GLY A 95 4.77 3.61 11.59
N ARG A 96 5.87 3.87 10.90
CA ARG A 96 5.86 4.27 9.50
C ARG A 96 6.84 3.37 8.75
N GLN A 97 6.37 2.74 7.70
CA GLN A 97 7.15 1.79 6.91
C GLN A 97 6.97 2.08 5.44
N TYR A 98 7.81 1.48 4.62
CA TYR A 98 7.61 1.46 3.18
C TYR A 98 7.46 0.00 2.76
N GLY A 99 6.54 -0.26 1.87
CA GLY A 99 6.32 -1.60 1.37
C GLY A 99 5.64 -1.59 0.03
N GLU A 100 5.58 -2.76 -0.59
CA GLU A 100 4.95 -2.89 -1.89
C GLU A 100 3.47 -3.16 -1.73
N VAL A 101 2.68 -2.50 -2.56
CA VAL A 101 1.23 -2.59 -2.55
C VAL A 101 0.80 -3.04 -3.93
N TYR A 102 0.04 -4.14 -3.99
CA TYR A 102 -0.43 -4.69 -5.26
C TYR A 102 -1.95 -4.68 -5.28
N VAL A 103 -2.53 -4.29 -6.41
CA VAL A 103 -3.98 -4.37 -6.61
C VAL A 103 -4.32 -5.82 -6.98
N VAL A 104 -5.23 -6.41 -6.24
CA VAL A 104 -5.65 -7.80 -6.45
C VAL A 104 -7.01 -7.86 -7.13
N ALA A 105 -7.91 -6.99 -6.73
CA ALA A 105 -9.27 -6.99 -7.30
C ALA A 105 -9.93 -5.61 -7.24
#